data_26df70989d0e0a94a220ef268fe8498b
#
_entry.id   26df70989d0e0a94a220ef268fe8498b
#
_cell.length_a   1.000
_cell.length_b   1.000
_cell.length_c   1.000
_cell.angle_alpha   90.00
_cell.angle_beta   90.00
_cell.angle_gamma   90.00
#
_symmetry.space_group_name_H-M   'P 1'
#
loop_
_entity.id
_entity.type
_entity.pdbx_description
1 polymer ?
#
loop_
_entity_poly.entity_id
_entity_poly.type
_entity_poly.pdbx_seq_one_letter_code
_entity_poly.pdbx_strand_id
1 'polypeptide(L)'
;MIINRSFKDFKFRHRSKKNQIIYTSKKVKNDDEVLNLIDNFLVEKNSFIFESVEKGKIKGRYTIFGKNPDKIWEFNNNNSFLIINNKKTKLKERPDQLIEKIIEEFKFETPKKLPKICSLISGYFSYDSIRYIEKIPNNCKNDLILPEKRLLSPKTLIINDNLKKEIKYIINIINDEKITNYQKKYDEIKKELSKILIQSSIKSLNSSKNHISKNIKVKSNTPKNEFIKMVNKAKDYIKLGDIFQVVLSQRFEAKLTKKPLDIYKKLRITNPSPFMFFFNFDDFQIIGASPEILVRLRDGKITVRPIAGTRPRGKTAKEDLFYEKDLLKDKKELSEHLMLLDLGRNDAGKVSKINSIRVTESFIIERYSHVMHIVSNVVGEYNKKFSKFKSLLAGFPAGTVSGA
;
A
#
# COMPACT_ATOMS: atom_id res chain seq x y z
N MET A 1 -11.47 30.47 4.31
CA MET A 1 -10.52 29.40 3.92
C MET A 1 -9.34 30.04 3.17
N ILE A 2 -8.13 29.84 3.67
CA ILE A 2 -6.89 30.33 3.03
C ILE A 2 -6.37 29.23 2.12
N ILE A 3 -6.13 29.54 0.85
CA ILE A 3 -5.59 28.63 -0.15
C ILE A 3 -4.15 29.06 -0.45
N ASN A 4 -3.28 28.07 -0.69
CA ASN A 4 -1.85 28.31 -0.92
C ASN A 4 -1.49 29.03 -2.23
N ARG A 5 -2.44 29.17 -3.18
CA ARG A 5 -2.20 29.77 -4.49
C ARG A 5 -3.22 30.85 -4.82
N SER A 6 -2.76 31.95 -5.39
CA SER A 6 -3.62 32.97 -5.97
C SER A 6 -4.12 32.55 -7.36
N PHE A 7 -5.16 33.21 -7.84
CA PHE A 7 -5.66 33.02 -9.22
C PHE A 7 -4.58 33.32 -10.28
N LYS A 8 -3.80 34.36 -10.07
CA LYS A 8 -2.69 34.75 -11.02
C LYS A 8 -1.64 33.64 -11.12
N ASP A 9 -1.21 33.05 -9.95
CA ASP A 9 -0.24 31.95 -9.93
C ASP A 9 -0.81 30.66 -10.54
N PHE A 10 -2.08 30.33 -10.26
CA PHE A 10 -2.77 29.20 -10.87
C PHE A 10 -2.77 29.29 -12.41
N LYS A 11 -3.20 30.44 -12.96
CA LYS A 11 -3.26 30.68 -14.41
C LYS A 11 -1.87 30.62 -15.06
N PHE A 12 -0.88 31.28 -14.44
CA PHE A 12 0.50 31.26 -14.92
C PHE A 12 1.08 29.84 -15.00
N ARG A 13 0.95 29.07 -13.94
CA ARG A 13 1.49 27.70 -13.90
C ARG A 13 0.82 26.77 -14.89
N HIS A 14 -0.49 26.89 -15.06
CA HIS A 14 -1.19 26.11 -16.08
C HIS A 14 -0.71 26.44 -17.49
N ARG A 15 -0.56 27.71 -17.82
CA ARG A 15 0.01 28.15 -19.12
C ARG A 15 1.46 27.68 -19.32
N SER A 16 2.21 27.55 -18.25
CA SER A 16 3.59 26.99 -18.26
C SER A 16 3.62 25.46 -18.27
N LYS A 17 2.51 24.78 -18.53
CA LYS A 17 2.38 23.32 -18.59
C LYS A 17 2.87 22.60 -17.34
N LYS A 18 2.68 23.18 -16.14
CA LYS A 18 3.07 22.60 -14.86
C LYS A 18 1.89 21.98 -14.14
N ASN A 19 2.04 20.74 -13.68
CA ASN A 19 1.10 20.13 -12.72
C ASN A 19 1.09 20.95 -11.42
N GLN A 20 -0.06 21.02 -10.75
CA GLN A 20 -0.26 21.91 -9.62
C GLN A 20 -0.87 21.19 -8.42
N ILE A 21 -0.46 21.62 -7.23
CA ILE A 21 -1.02 21.22 -5.94
C ILE A 21 -1.66 22.45 -5.32
N ILE A 22 -2.97 22.42 -5.15
CA ILE A 22 -3.73 23.46 -4.46
C ILE A 22 -4.25 22.87 -3.16
N TYR A 23 -3.98 23.55 -2.04
CA TYR A 23 -4.36 23.01 -0.74
C TYR A 23 -4.78 24.09 0.25
N THR A 24 -5.51 23.66 1.26
CA THR A 24 -5.78 24.36 2.51
C THR A 24 -5.49 23.44 3.69
N SER A 25 -5.41 23.99 4.89
CA SER A 25 -5.16 23.19 6.10
C SER A 25 -6.03 23.62 7.27
N LYS A 26 -6.23 22.70 8.20
CA LYS A 26 -6.97 22.89 9.44
C LYS A 26 -6.23 22.18 10.58
N LYS A 27 -6.19 22.78 11.76
CA LYS A 27 -5.71 22.11 12.98
C LYS A 27 -6.71 21.06 13.44
N VAL A 28 -6.20 19.92 13.88
CA VAL A 28 -6.98 18.80 14.45
C VAL A 28 -7.16 19.06 15.94
N LYS A 29 -8.38 18.96 16.43
CA LYS A 29 -8.71 19.12 17.86
C LYS A 29 -8.58 17.80 18.62
N ASN A 30 -9.00 16.70 18.00
CA ASN A 30 -8.94 15.35 18.56
C ASN A 30 -8.86 14.30 17.45
N ASP A 31 -8.55 13.06 17.82
CA ASP A 31 -8.41 11.94 16.88
C ASP A 31 -9.75 11.53 16.23
N ASP A 32 -10.90 11.90 16.83
CA ASP A 32 -12.22 11.60 16.29
C ASP A 32 -12.46 12.27 14.93
N GLU A 33 -11.85 13.45 14.70
CA GLU A 33 -11.93 14.13 13.40
C GLU A 33 -11.34 13.26 12.28
N VAL A 34 -10.28 12.50 12.57
CA VAL A 34 -9.66 11.59 11.60
C VAL A 34 -10.51 10.34 11.41
N LEU A 35 -11.10 9.81 12.49
CA LEU A 35 -12.00 8.65 12.41
C LEU A 35 -13.27 8.96 11.62
N ASN A 36 -13.82 10.17 11.80
CA ASN A 36 -14.98 10.63 11.01
C ASN A 36 -14.68 10.70 9.51
N LEU A 37 -13.41 10.98 9.12
CA LEU A 37 -13.00 10.94 7.71
C LEU A 37 -13.13 9.53 7.11
N ILE A 38 -12.86 8.48 7.88
CA ILE A 38 -13.00 7.09 7.43
C ILE A 38 -14.44 6.85 6.96
N ASP A 39 -15.43 7.28 7.77
CA ASP A 39 -16.84 7.08 7.47
C ASP A 39 -17.37 7.96 6.34
N ASN A 40 -16.90 9.20 6.27
CA ASN A 40 -17.47 10.19 5.35
C ASN A 40 -16.76 10.21 3.99
N PHE A 41 -15.52 9.69 3.91
CA PHE A 41 -14.68 9.83 2.73
C PHE A 41 -14.53 8.53 1.94
N LEU A 42 -14.49 7.37 2.62
CA LEU A 42 -14.22 6.07 2.00
C LEU A 42 -15.46 5.35 1.46
N VAL A 43 -16.64 5.89 1.64
CA VAL A 43 -17.89 5.35 1.03
C VAL A 43 -17.96 5.59 -0.46
N GLU A 44 -17.25 6.60 -0.96
CA GLU A 44 -17.21 6.89 -2.40
C GLU A 44 -16.33 5.88 -3.14
N LYS A 45 -16.72 5.55 -4.37
CA LYS A 45 -15.96 4.67 -5.27
C LYS A 45 -14.61 5.27 -5.62
N ASN A 46 -13.65 4.41 -5.92
CA ASN A 46 -12.28 4.80 -6.24
C ASN A 46 -11.63 5.68 -5.17
N SER A 47 -11.88 5.32 -3.91
CA SER A 47 -11.29 5.92 -2.72
C SER A 47 -10.36 4.94 -2.01
N PHE A 48 -9.44 5.48 -1.22
CA PHE A 48 -8.54 4.65 -0.42
C PHE A 48 -8.07 5.37 0.85
N ILE A 49 -7.57 4.58 1.79
CA ILE A 49 -6.80 5.04 2.95
C ILE A 49 -5.51 4.25 3.09
N PHE A 50 -4.46 4.95 3.52
CA PHE A 50 -3.23 4.37 4.06
C PHE A 50 -2.99 4.94 5.46
N GLU A 51 -2.78 4.09 6.44
CA GLU A 51 -2.45 4.47 7.79
C GLU A 51 -1.52 3.46 8.47
N SER A 52 -0.88 3.90 9.54
CA SER A 52 -0.11 3.04 10.43
C SER A 52 -0.79 3.07 11.80
N VAL A 53 -1.14 1.90 12.31
CA VAL A 53 -1.94 1.75 13.54
C VAL A 53 -1.24 0.81 14.51
N GLU A 54 -1.27 1.14 15.79
CA GLU A 54 -0.85 0.25 16.87
C GLU A 54 -1.84 0.36 18.04
N LYS A 55 -2.27 -0.79 18.57
CA LYS A 55 -3.26 -0.89 19.66
C LYS A 55 -4.51 -0.04 19.43
N GLY A 56 -5.00 -0.03 18.17
CA GLY A 56 -6.18 0.74 17.76
C GLY A 56 -5.96 2.26 17.65
N LYS A 57 -4.78 2.77 17.98
CA LYS A 57 -4.40 4.20 17.85
C LYS A 57 -3.52 4.41 16.61
N ILE A 58 -3.67 5.58 15.98
CA ILE A 58 -2.81 5.99 14.87
C ILE A 58 -1.40 6.22 15.41
N LYS A 59 -0.41 5.48 14.89
CA LYS A 59 0.99 5.60 15.30
C LYS A 59 1.86 6.27 14.23
N GLY A 60 1.58 6.04 12.97
CA GLY A 60 2.31 6.64 11.86
C GLY A 60 2.14 8.14 11.80
N ARG A 61 3.16 8.83 11.26
CA ARG A 61 3.09 10.29 11.11
C ARG A 61 1.94 10.72 10.22
N TYR A 62 1.64 9.98 9.15
CA TYR A 62 0.63 10.36 8.17
C TYR A 62 -0.48 9.33 8.07
N THR A 63 -1.73 9.84 8.04
CA THR A 63 -2.87 9.11 7.52
C THR A 63 -3.27 9.77 6.20
N ILE A 64 -3.40 9.00 5.14
CA ILE A 64 -3.58 9.49 3.78
C ILE A 64 -4.88 8.93 3.23
N PHE A 65 -5.76 9.82 2.80
CA PHE A 65 -6.98 9.46 2.07
C PHE A 65 -6.88 10.00 0.64
N GLY A 66 -7.36 9.21 -0.31
CA GLY A 66 -7.48 9.65 -1.70
C GLY A 66 -8.83 9.28 -2.30
N LYS A 67 -9.34 10.11 -3.19
CA LYS A 67 -10.55 9.86 -3.98
C LYS A 67 -10.62 10.69 -5.26
N ASN A 68 -11.71 10.50 -6.02
CA ASN A 68 -11.98 11.21 -7.27
C ASN A 68 -10.77 11.19 -8.22
N PRO A 69 -10.30 10.00 -8.64
CA PRO A 69 -9.14 9.94 -9.53
C PRO A 69 -9.43 10.61 -10.87
N ASP A 70 -8.51 11.42 -11.35
CA ASP A 70 -8.55 11.97 -12.71
C ASP A 70 -8.35 10.86 -13.74
N LYS A 71 -7.48 9.89 -13.41
CA LYS A 71 -7.14 8.75 -14.25
C LYS A 71 -7.09 7.48 -13.44
N ILE A 72 -7.60 6.41 -14.03
CA ILE A 72 -7.45 5.04 -13.54
C ILE A 72 -6.80 4.24 -14.65
N TRP A 73 -5.69 3.57 -14.35
CA TRP A 73 -5.09 2.61 -15.26
C TRP A 73 -5.36 1.20 -14.78
N GLU A 74 -5.76 0.36 -15.72
CA GLU A 74 -6.05 -1.04 -15.47
C GLU A 74 -5.24 -1.91 -16.44
N PHE A 75 -4.72 -3.00 -15.92
CA PHE A 75 -3.85 -3.89 -16.68
C PHE A 75 -4.31 -5.33 -16.54
N ASN A 76 -4.46 -6.00 -17.68
CA ASN A 76 -4.84 -7.41 -17.76
C ASN A 76 -3.97 -8.09 -18.81
N ASN A 77 -3.21 -9.10 -18.45
CA ASN A 77 -2.21 -9.74 -19.32
C ASN A 77 -1.30 -8.66 -19.94
N ASN A 78 -1.21 -8.64 -21.26
CA ASN A 78 -0.41 -7.65 -22.00
C ASN A 78 -1.21 -6.41 -22.44
N ASN A 79 -2.43 -6.23 -21.93
CA ASN A 79 -3.28 -5.10 -22.32
C ASN A 79 -3.28 -4.01 -21.24
N SER A 80 -3.21 -2.78 -21.71
CA SER A 80 -3.31 -1.57 -20.89
C SER A 80 -4.60 -0.82 -21.20
N PHE A 81 -5.27 -0.34 -20.17
CA PHE A 81 -6.50 0.45 -20.29
C PHE A 81 -6.38 1.71 -19.47
N LEU A 82 -6.96 2.80 -19.99
CA LEU A 82 -7.15 4.05 -19.28
C LEU A 82 -8.65 4.30 -19.10
N ILE A 83 -9.04 4.66 -17.88
CA ILE A 83 -10.42 5.00 -17.53
C ILE A 83 -10.44 6.45 -17.09
N ILE A 84 -11.21 7.29 -17.83
CA ILE A 84 -11.46 8.69 -17.52
C ILE A 84 -12.97 8.89 -17.60
N ASN A 85 -13.59 9.51 -16.59
CA ASN A 85 -15.03 9.75 -16.53
C ASN A 85 -15.86 8.49 -16.84
N ASN A 86 -15.48 7.36 -16.28
CA ASN A 86 -16.09 6.01 -16.48
C ASN A 86 -15.99 5.46 -17.91
N LYS A 87 -15.27 6.14 -18.81
CA LYS A 87 -15.01 5.62 -20.16
C LYS A 87 -13.68 4.87 -20.19
N LYS A 88 -13.74 3.55 -20.43
CA LYS A 88 -12.56 2.68 -20.56
C LYS A 88 -12.07 2.67 -22.01
N THR A 89 -10.81 2.99 -22.21
CA THR A 89 -10.14 3.04 -23.52
C THR A 89 -8.91 2.14 -23.47
N LYS A 90 -8.76 1.27 -24.46
CA LYS A 90 -7.55 0.44 -24.63
C LYS A 90 -6.40 1.31 -25.14
N LEU A 91 -5.24 1.18 -24.53
CA LEU A 91 -4.00 1.84 -24.94
C LEU A 91 -3.12 0.90 -25.76
N LYS A 92 -2.24 1.47 -26.57
CA LYS A 92 -1.32 0.71 -27.43
C LYS A 92 -0.09 0.20 -26.68
N GLU A 93 0.32 0.93 -25.65
CA GLU A 93 1.51 0.64 -24.86
C GLU A 93 1.31 -0.65 -24.04
N ARG A 94 2.37 -1.44 -23.94
CA ARG A 94 2.43 -2.59 -23.04
C ARG A 94 2.40 -2.12 -21.57
N PRO A 95 1.91 -2.96 -20.64
CA PRO A 95 1.81 -2.58 -19.23
C PRO A 95 3.11 -2.07 -18.61
N ASP A 96 4.23 -2.74 -18.84
CA ASP A 96 5.55 -2.39 -18.33
C ASP A 96 6.01 -1.01 -18.82
N GLN A 97 5.90 -0.76 -20.12
CA GLN A 97 6.25 0.51 -20.76
C GLN A 97 5.34 1.66 -20.27
N LEU A 98 4.03 1.39 -20.19
CA LEU A 98 3.08 2.40 -19.74
C LEU A 98 3.30 2.77 -18.27
N ILE A 99 3.57 1.81 -17.38
CA ILE A 99 3.83 2.07 -15.96
C ILE A 99 5.10 2.92 -15.81
N GLU A 100 6.17 2.62 -16.55
CA GLU A 100 7.39 3.45 -16.55
C GLU A 100 7.09 4.88 -17.00
N LYS A 101 6.38 5.03 -18.11
CA LYS A 101 5.95 6.34 -18.65
C LYS A 101 5.12 7.12 -17.63
N ILE A 102 4.13 6.48 -16.99
CA ILE A 102 3.29 7.10 -15.96
C ILE A 102 4.16 7.62 -14.79
N ILE A 103 5.10 6.82 -14.30
CA ILE A 103 5.98 7.20 -13.19
C ILE A 103 6.90 8.36 -13.58
N GLU A 104 7.39 8.40 -14.83
CA GLU A 104 8.27 9.45 -15.31
C GLU A 104 7.54 10.77 -15.56
N GLU A 105 6.31 10.71 -16.08
CA GLU A 105 5.49 11.88 -16.39
C GLU A 105 4.78 12.46 -15.17
N PHE A 106 4.55 11.65 -14.12
CA PHE A 106 3.87 12.10 -12.90
C PHE A 106 4.78 12.96 -12.02
N LYS A 107 4.98 14.20 -12.47
CA LYS A 107 5.85 15.18 -11.79
C LYS A 107 5.03 16.34 -11.25
N PHE A 108 5.12 16.54 -9.93
CA PHE A 108 4.54 17.68 -9.23
C PHE A 108 5.62 18.43 -8.47
N GLU A 109 5.56 19.74 -8.51
CA GLU A 109 6.39 20.58 -7.66
C GLU A 109 5.78 20.66 -6.26
N THR A 110 6.39 19.92 -5.32
CA THR A 110 5.89 19.81 -3.94
C THR A 110 6.07 21.14 -3.19
N PRO A 111 5.00 21.77 -2.68
CA PRO A 111 5.12 22.93 -1.81
C PRO A 111 5.93 22.62 -0.54
N LYS A 112 6.80 23.54 -0.09
CA LYS A 112 7.68 23.36 1.08
C LYS A 112 6.96 22.92 2.36
N LYS A 113 5.68 23.29 2.53
CA LYS A 113 4.87 22.97 3.71
C LYS A 113 4.16 21.61 3.62
N LEU A 114 4.25 20.91 2.49
CA LEU A 114 3.62 19.62 2.28
C LEU A 114 4.65 18.48 2.29
N PRO A 115 4.26 17.27 2.71
CA PRO A 115 5.08 16.08 2.52
C PRO A 115 5.10 15.67 1.03
N LYS A 116 6.14 14.96 0.60
CA LYS A 116 6.28 14.47 -0.80
C LYS A 116 5.08 13.62 -1.27
N ILE A 117 4.37 12.99 -0.35
CA ILE A 117 3.17 12.18 -0.60
C ILE A 117 1.91 13.01 -0.92
N CYS A 118 1.99 14.32 -1.02
CA CYS A 118 0.87 15.20 -1.37
C CYS A 118 0.44 15.10 -2.85
N SER A 119 1.21 14.40 -3.65
CA SER A 119 0.84 13.90 -4.98
C SER A 119 1.36 12.48 -5.09
N LEU A 120 0.49 11.54 -5.48
CA LEU A 120 0.83 10.14 -5.56
C LEU A 120 -0.02 9.42 -6.60
N ILE A 121 0.48 8.30 -7.08
CA ILE A 121 -0.27 7.25 -7.76
C ILE A 121 -0.33 6.10 -6.78
N SER A 122 -1.50 5.54 -6.58
CA SER A 122 -1.72 4.40 -5.67
C SER A 122 -2.51 3.30 -6.34
N GLY A 123 -2.36 2.09 -5.84
CA GLY A 123 -3.09 0.94 -6.37
C GLY A 123 -2.46 -0.36 -5.92
N TYR A 124 -2.72 -1.42 -6.66
CA TYR A 124 -2.16 -2.73 -6.38
C TYR A 124 -1.54 -3.37 -7.62
N PHE A 125 -0.59 -4.25 -7.35
CA PHE A 125 0.00 -5.18 -8.29
C PHE A 125 -0.26 -6.59 -7.78
N SER A 126 -0.84 -7.45 -8.63
CA SER A 126 -0.99 -8.87 -8.29
C SER A 126 0.37 -9.59 -8.33
N TYR A 127 0.40 -10.79 -7.75
CA TYR A 127 1.59 -11.65 -7.82
C TYR A 127 2.00 -11.96 -9.26
N ASP A 128 1.08 -12.00 -10.22
CA ASP A 128 1.36 -12.21 -11.64
C ASP A 128 2.24 -11.12 -12.28
N SER A 129 2.52 -10.04 -11.57
CA SER A 129 3.58 -9.09 -11.97
C SER A 129 4.96 -9.72 -12.07
N ILE A 130 5.19 -10.90 -11.46
CA ILE A 130 6.38 -11.73 -11.62
C ILE A 130 6.65 -12.06 -13.11
N ARG A 131 5.61 -12.16 -13.93
CA ARG A 131 5.73 -12.50 -15.36
C ARG A 131 6.41 -11.45 -16.22
N TYR A 132 6.71 -10.27 -15.67
CA TYR A 132 7.57 -9.27 -16.32
C TYR A 132 9.06 -9.57 -16.17
N ILE A 133 9.44 -10.43 -15.23
CA ILE A 133 10.83 -10.75 -14.92
C ILE A 133 11.14 -12.25 -15.04
N GLU A 134 10.13 -13.11 -14.86
CA GLU A 134 10.30 -14.56 -14.88
C GLU A 134 9.36 -15.22 -15.88
N LYS A 135 9.87 -16.25 -16.58
CA LYS A 135 9.08 -17.11 -17.45
C LYS A 135 8.55 -18.30 -16.65
N ILE A 136 7.35 -18.17 -16.12
CA ILE A 136 6.70 -19.23 -15.35
C ILE A 136 5.45 -19.76 -16.08
N PRO A 137 5.08 -21.04 -15.89
CA PRO A 137 3.86 -21.61 -16.46
C PRO A 137 2.61 -20.86 -16.01
N ASN A 138 1.60 -20.79 -16.88
CA ASN A 138 0.30 -20.15 -16.59
C ASN A 138 -0.81 -21.20 -16.49
N ASN A 139 -0.64 -22.16 -15.59
CA ASN A 139 -1.54 -23.30 -15.43
C ASN A 139 -2.63 -23.08 -14.37
N CYS A 140 -2.53 -21.98 -13.60
CA CYS A 140 -3.49 -21.66 -12.55
C CYS A 140 -4.78 -21.09 -13.15
N LYS A 141 -5.93 -21.56 -12.64
CA LYS A 141 -7.23 -21.03 -13.02
C LYS A 141 -7.42 -19.61 -12.50
N ASN A 142 -7.73 -18.67 -13.40
CA ASN A 142 -8.14 -17.33 -13.03
C ASN A 142 -9.66 -17.28 -12.88
N ASP A 143 -10.17 -17.52 -11.68
CA ASP A 143 -11.60 -17.58 -11.33
C ASP A 143 -12.12 -16.30 -10.64
N LEU A 144 -11.23 -15.39 -10.23
CA LEU A 144 -11.64 -14.12 -9.62
C LEU A 144 -11.97 -13.03 -10.65
N ILE A 145 -11.45 -13.14 -11.89
CA ILE A 145 -11.68 -12.18 -12.99
C ILE A 145 -11.38 -10.73 -12.57
N LEU A 146 -10.36 -10.55 -11.75
CA LEU A 146 -9.90 -9.23 -11.32
C LEU A 146 -8.77 -8.73 -12.25
N PRO A 147 -8.63 -7.40 -12.41
CA PRO A 147 -7.45 -6.85 -13.07
C PRO A 147 -6.16 -7.29 -12.37
N GLU A 148 -5.13 -7.58 -13.13
CA GLU A 148 -3.82 -7.90 -12.54
C GLU A 148 -3.24 -6.71 -11.79
N LYS A 149 -3.49 -5.50 -12.28
CA LYS A 149 -3.06 -4.26 -11.66
C LYS A 149 -4.10 -3.18 -11.89
N ARG A 150 -4.30 -2.34 -10.89
CA ARG A 150 -5.11 -1.12 -11.03
C ARG A 150 -4.44 0.02 -10.27
N LEU A 151 -4.19 1.13 -10.96
CA LEU A 151 -3.54 2.31 -10.42
C LEU A 151 -4.51 3.50 -10.51
N LEU A 152 -4.54 4.32 -9.47
CA LEU A 152 -5.35 5.52 -9.34
C LEU A 152 -4.45 6.75 -9.26
N SER A 153 -4.79 7.81 -10.00
CA SER A 153 -4.26 9.16 -9.81
C SER A 153 -5.31 9.99 -9.07
N PRO A 154 -5.30 10.05 -7.73
CA PRO A 154 -6.33 10.75 -6.96
C PRO A 154 -6.21 12.25 -7.16
N LYS A 155 -7.28 12.88 -7.65
CA LYS A 155 -7.39 14.34 -7.71
C LYS A 155 -7.48 14.93 -6.31
N THR A 156 -8.24 14.29 -5.43
CA THR A 156 -8.47 14.74 -4.06
C THR A 156 -7.69 13.89 -3.09
N LEU A 157 -6.86 14.55 -2.26
CA LEU A 157 -6.14 13.93 -1.15
C LEU A 157 -6.46 14.65 0.16
N ILE A 158 -6.56 13.88 1.23
CA ILE A 158 -6.54 14.40 2.60
C ILE A 158 -5.34 13.76 3.30
N ILE A 159 -4.48 14.58 3.88
CA ILE A 159 -3.32 14.11 4.64
C ILE A 159 -3.40 14.66 6.06
N ASN A 160 -3.59 13.76 7.00
CA ASN A 160 -3.44 14.09 8.42
C ASN A 160 -1.97 13.90 8.82
N ASP A 161 -1.34 14.97 9.33
CA ASP A 161 0.00 14.92 9.96
C ASP A 161 -0.21 14.78 11.46
N ASN A 162 -0.12 13.58 11.98
CA ASN A 162 -0.34 13.26 13.39
C ASN A 162 0.66 13.99 14.33
N LEU A 163 1.89 14.22 13.84
CA LEU A 163 2.92 14.93 14.60
C LEU A 163 2.59 16.42 14.75
N LYS A 164 2.13 17.05 13.64
CA LYS A 164 1.78 18.47 13.62
C LYS A 164 0.34 18.75 14.05
N LYS A 165 -0.46 17.71 14.25
CA LYS A 165 -1.91 17.78 14.48
C LYS A 165 -2.60 18.71 13.48
N GLU A 166 -2.39 18.42 12.21
CA GLU A 166 -2.88 19.24 11.10
C GLU A 166 -3.37 18.36 9.98
N ILE A 167 -4.60 18.63 9.51
CA ILE A 167 -5.15 18.01 8.30
C ILE A 167 -4.95 18.96 7.12
N LYS A 168 -4.45 18.42 6.01
CA LYS A 168 -4.28 19.11 4.74
C LYS A 168 -5.25 18.55 3.73
N TYR A 169 -6.03 19.42 3.12
CA TYR A 169 -6.99 19.13 2.06
C TYR A 169 -6.39 19.60 0.74
N ILE A 170 -6.20 18.69 -0.19
CA ILE A 170 -5.38 18.86 -1.37
C ILE A 170 -6.18 18.53 -2.62
N ILE A 171 -6.10 19.39 -3.63
CA ILE A 171 -6.53 19.12 -4.99
C ILE A 171 -5.29 19.10 -5.89
N ASN A 172 -5.05 17.96 -6.52
CA ASN A 172 -4.02 17.78 -7.55
C ASN A 172 -4.62 18.11 -8.92
N ILE A 173 -3.90 18.87 -9.74
CA ILE A 173 -4.31 19.25 -11.08
C ILE A 173 -3.21 18.82 -12.03
N ILE A 174 -3.52 17.84 -12.86
CA ILE A 174 -2.65 17.42 -13.96
C ILE A 174 -2.87 18.36 -15.13
N ASN A 175 -1.79 18.86 -15.71
CA ASN A 175 -1.87 19.84 -16.82
C ASN A 175 -2.00 19.16 -18.18
N ASP A 176 -3.02 18.35 -18.33
CA ASP A 176 -3.42 17.71 -19.60
C ASP A 176 -4.82 18.16 -20.06
N GLU A 177 -5.51 18.95 -19.23
CA GLU A 177 -6.84 19.50 -19.50
C GLU A 177 -6.73 20.90 -20.14
N LYS A 178 -7.41 21.09 -21.27
CA LYS A 178 -7.52 22.40 -21.90
C LYS A 178 -8.53 23.27 -21.12
N ILE A 179 -8.04 24.25 -20.37
CA ILE A 179 -8.89 25.18 -19.62
C ILE A 179 -9.28 26.35 -20.52
N THR A 180 -10.55 26.49 -20.83
CA THR A 180 -11.11 27.62 -21.60
C THR A 180 -11.40 28.83 -20.71
N ASN A 181 -11.92 28.61 -19.50
CA ASN A 181 -12.21 29.64 -18.51
C ASN A 181 -11.45 29.38 -17.19
N TYR A 182 -10.35 30.08 -17.01
CA TYR A 182 -9.51 29.93 -15.81
C TYR A 182 -10.18 30.37 -14.51
N GLN A 183 -11.00 31.45 -14.56
CA GLN A 183 -11.68 31.94 -13.37
C GLN A 183 -12.68 30.92 -12.87
N LYS A 184 -13.52 30.42 -13.77
CA LYS A 184 -14.51 29.38 -13.45
C LYS A 184 -13.84 28.13 -12.86
N LYS A 185 -12.76 27.65 -13.48
CA LYS A 185 -12.02 26.48 -12.99
C LYS A 185 -11.42 26.71 -11.60
N TYR A 186 -10.86 27.87 -11.34
CA TYR A 186 -10.30 28.22 -10.04
C TYR A 186 -11.38 28.29 -8.94
N ASP A 187 -12.56 28.84 -9.26
CA ASP A 187 -13.69 28.92 -8.33
C ASP A 187 -14.29 27.54 -8.06
N GLU A 188 -14.34 26.64 -9.05
CA GLU A 188 -14.69 25.22 -8.87
C GLU A 188 -13.76 24.53 -7.89
N ILE A 189 -12.43 24.72 -8.00
CA ILE A 189 -11.45 24.17 -7.08
C ILE A 189 -11.65 24.68 -5.66
N LYS A 190 -11.91 25.97 -5.49
CA LYS A 190 -12.21 26.58 -4.18
C LYS A 190 -13.47 25.96 -3.57
N LYS A 191 -14.54 25.81 -4.37
CA LYS A 191 -15.79 25.20 -3.95
C LYS A 191 -15.60 23.74 -3.54
N GLU A 192 -14.79 22.98 -4.30
CA GLU A 192 -14.46 21.58 -3.99
C GLU A 192 -13.69 21.47 -2.65
N LEU A 193 -12.66 22.30 -2.42
CA LEU A 193 -11.95 22.35 -1.14
C LEU A 193 -12.88 22.71 0.03
N SER A 194 -13.80 23.67 -0.16
CA SER A 194 -14.77 24.04 0.87
C SER A 194 -15.72 22.90 1.18
N LYS A 195 -16.20 22.18 0.16
CA LYS A 195 -17.09 21.02 0.31
C LYS A 195 -16.40 19.90 1.14
N ILE A 196 -15.13 19.59 0.83
CA ILE A 196 -14.36 18.57 1.54
C ILE A 196 -14.16 18.96 3.01
N LEU A 197 -13.87 20.23 3.28
CA LEU A 197 -13.73 20.75 4.65
C LEU A 197 -15.02 20.58 5.46
N ILE A 198 -16.18 20.88 4.87
CA ILE A 198 -17.49 20.71 5.51
C ILE A 198 -17.76 19.22 5.76
N GLN A 199 -17.57 18.35 4.75
CA GLN A 199 -17.75 16.91 4.90
C GLN A 199 -16.89 16.31 6.01
N SER A 200 -15.65 16.78 6.14
CA SER A 200 -14.73 16.31 7.19
C SER A 200 -15.14 16.71 8.61
N SER A 201 -15.99 17.73 8.76
CA SER A 201 -16.46 18.23 10.05
C SER A 201 -17.78 17.58 10.52
N ILE A 202 -18.41 16.78 9.64
CA ILE A 202 -19.68 16.09 9.96
C ILE A 202 -19.33 14.90 10.85
N LYS A 203 -19.95 14.85 12.04
CA LYS A 203 -19.85 13.67 12.91
C LYS A 203 -20.50 12.46 12.23
N SER A 204 -19.80 11.34 12.20
CA SER A 204 -20.38 10.09 11.70
C SER A 204 -21.49 9.62 12.65
N LEU A 205 -22.68 9.43 12.11
CA LEU A 205 -23.83 8.85 12.83
C LEU A 205 -23.79 7.31 12.85
N ASN A 206 -22.81 6.70 12.20
CA ASN A 206 -22.72 5.25 12.01
C ASN A 206 -22.01 4.57 13.19
N SER A 207 -22.64 4.49 14.34
CA SER A 207 -22.37 3.40 15.27
C SER A 207 -23.05 2.13 14.75
N SER A 208 -22.33 1.32 13.97
CA SER A 208 -22.83 0.01 13.58
C SER A 208 -23.06 -0.82 14.85
N LYS A 209 -24.33 -1.07 15.21
CA LYS A 209 -24.68 -2.05 16.22
C LYS A 209 -24.00 -3.38 15.85
N ASN A 210 -23.17 -3.88 16.72
CA ASN A 210 -22.46 -5.14 16.53
C ASN A 210 -23.45 -6.33 16.49
N HIS A 211 -24.05 -6.61 15.36
CA HIS A 211 -24.71 -7.89 15.12
C HIS A 211 -23.63 -8.90 14.76
N ILE A 212 -23.25 -9.73 15.71
CA ILE A 212 -22.38 -10.88 15.48
C ILE A 212 -23.21 -11.92 14.73
N SER A 213 -22.91 -12.12 13.46
CA SER A 213 -23.43 -13.26 12.70
C SER A 213 -22.78 -14.53 13.24
N LYS A 214 -23.56 -15.39 13.88
CA LYS A 214 -23.03 -16.57 14.63
C LYS A 214 -22.44 -17.69 13.76
N ASN A 215 -22.71 -17.78 12.45
CA ASN A 215 -22.23 -18.89 11.61
C ASN A 215 -21.81 -18.39 10.22
N ILE A 216 -20.56 -17.98 10.08
CA ILE A 216 -19.97 -17.72 8.76
C ILE A 216 -19.40 -19.04 8.23
N LYS A 217 -19.99 -19.58 7.15
CA LYS A 217 -19.44 -20.73 6.43
C LYS A 217 -18.24 -20.27 5.60
N VAL A 218 -17.09 -20.84 5.89
CA VAL A 218 -15.84 -20.59 5.15
C VAL A 218 -15.57 -21.80 4.26
N LYS A 219 -15.25 -21.54 2.98
CA LYS A 219 -14.83 -22.57 2.02
C LYS A 219 -13.37 -22.34 1.64
N SER A 220 -12.60 -23.42 1.51
CA SER A 220 -11.26 -23.37 0.90
C SER A 220 -11.35 -23.77 -0.57
N ASN A 221 -10.53 -23.16 -1.41
CA ASN A 221 -10.36 -23.59 -2.81
C ASN A 221 -9.55 -24.89 -2.94
N THR A 222 -8.84 -25.28 -1.86
CA THR A 222 -8.01 -26.49 -1.80
C THR A 222 -8.52 -27.38 -0.65
N PRO A 223 -9.03 -28.59 -0.92
CA PRO A 223 -9.43 -29.53 0.11
C PRO A 223 -8.28 -29.85 1.07
N LYS A 224 -8.59 -30.08 2.35
CA LYS A 224 -7.59 -30.34 3.39
C LYS A 224 -6.61 -31.47 3.01
N ASN A 225 -7.13 -32.58 2.47
CA ASN A 225 -6.31 -33.73 2.11
C ASN A 225 -5.35 -33.40 0.94
N GLU A 226 -5.78 -32.58 -0.01
CA GLU A 226 -4.93 -32.13 -1.11
C GLU A 226 -3.83 -31.20 -0.59
N PHE A 227 -4.16 -30.27 0.30
CA PHE A 227 -3.17 -29.40 0.93
C PHE A 227 -2.11 -30.20 1.69
N ILE A 228 -2.52 -31.24 2.45
CA ILE A 228 -1.58 -32.14 3.13
C ILE A 228 -0.67 -32.86 2.13
N LYS A 229 -1.20 -33.34 0.99
CA LYS A 229 -0.38 -33.96 -0.07
C LYS A 229 0.63 -32.96 -0.64
N MET A 230 0.24 -31.69 -0.87
CA MET A 230 1.15 -30.63 -1.32
C MET A 230 2.27 -30.39 -0.32
N VAL A 231 1.97 -30.34 0.98
CA VAL A 231 2.97 -30.18 2.05
C VAL A 231 3.95 -31.36 2.05
N ASN A 232 3.48 -32.60 1.97
CA ASN A 232 4.33 -33.78 1.96
C ASN A 232 5.25 -33.78 0.73
N LYS A 233 4.72 -33.48 -0.44
CA LYS A 233 5.52 -33.35 -1.68
C LYS A 233 6.58 -32.25 -1.57
N ALA A 234 6.24 -31.11 -0.97
CA ALA A 234 7.20 -30.03 -0.72
C ALA A 234 8.33 -30.48 0.21
N LYS A 235 8.01 -31.25 1.26
CA LYS A 235 9.01 -31.84 2.16
C LYS A 235 9.92 -32.82 1.45
N ASP A 236 9.41 -33.57 0.49
CA ASP A 236 10.23 -34.49 -0.31
C ASP A 236 11.20 -33.71 -1.22
N TYR A 237 10.79 -32.63 -1.86
CA TYR A 237 11.69 -31.75 -2.63
C TYR A 237 12.80 -31.14 -1.74
N ILE A 238 12.49 -30.76 -0.50
CA ILE A 238 13.49 -30.28 0.46
C ILE A 238 14.48 -31.39 0.79
N LYS A 239 14.03 -32.63 1.04
CA LYS A 239 14.91 -33.78 1.34
C LYS A 239 15.83 -34.14 0.17
N LEU A 240 15.33 -34.00 -1.06
CA LEU A 240 16.10 -34.25 -2.28
C LEU A 240 17.11 -33.14 -2.59
N GLY A 241 17.01 -31.97 -1.92
CA GLY A 241 17.86 -30.83 -2.18
C GLY A 241 17.44 -29.96 -3.36
N ASP A 242 16.23 -30.22 -3.92
CA ASP A 242 15.69 -29.43 -5.05
C ASP A 242 15.34 -27.99 -4.65
N ILE A 243 14.90 -27.82 -3.40
CA ILE A 243 14.53 -26.51 -2.82
C ILE A 243 14.94 -26.44 -1.34
N PHE A 244 15.18 -25.23 -0.84
CA PHE A 244 15.42 -24.99 0.59
C PHE A 244 14.11 -24.66 1.34
N GLN A 245 13.22 -23.92 0.67
CA GLN A 245 11.96 -23.45 1.22
C GLN A 245 10.93 -23.29 0.10
N VAL A 246 9.66 -23.46 0.44
CA VAL A 246 8.52 -23.11 -0.40
C VAL A 246 7.35 -22.67 0.47
N VAL A 247 6.64 -21.66 0.04
CA VAL A 247 5.39 -21.20 0.67
C VAL A 247 4.22 -21.70 -0.15
N LEU A 248 3.42 -22.60 0.43
CA LEU A 248 2.19 -23.10 -0.17
C LEU A 248 1.03 -22.20 0.22
N SER A 249 0.19 -21.85 -0.74
CA SER A 249 -0.96 -20.98 -0.48
C SER A 249 -2.29 -21.65 -0.78
N GLN A 250 -3.33 -21.18 -0.13
CA GLN A 250 -4.72 -21.51 -0.41
C GLN A 250 -5.60 -20.28 -0.22
N ARG A 251 -6.79 -20.29 -0.80
CA ARG A 251 -7.76 -19.21 -0.67
C ARG A 251 -8.96 -19.68 0.12
N PHE A 252 -9.37 -18.86 1.08
CA PHE A 252 -10.62 -19.05 1.80
C PHE A 252 -11.66 -18.05 1.32
N GLU A 253 -12.89 -18.53 1.16
CA GLU A 253 -14.02 -17.73 0.73
C GLU A 253 -15.12 -17.74 1.80
N ALA A 254 -15.76 -16.60 2.00
CA ALA A 254 -16.92 -16.47 2.86
C ALA A 254 -17.91 -15.48 2.27
N LYS A 255 -19.21 -15.71 2.49
CA LYS A 255 -20.25 -14.74 2.09
C LYS A 255 -20.08 -13.46 2.91
N LEU A 256 -19.96 -12.34 2.21
CA LEU A 256 -19.86 -11.04 2.85
C LEU A 256 -21.23 -10.65 3.43
N THR A 257 -21.29 -10.47 4.76
CA THR A 257 -22.51 -10.11 5.52
C THR A 257 -22.47 -8.70 6.09
N LYS A 258 -21.32 -8.02 5.97
CA LYS A 258 -21.07 -6.66 6.46
C LYS A 258 -20.53 -5.78 5.34
N LYS A 259 -20.66 -4.46 5.51
CA LYS A 259 -20.01 -3.53 4.57
C LYS A 259 -18.50 -3.70 4.62
N PRO A 260 -17.78 -3.65 3.49
CA PRO A 260 -16.32 -3.76 3.46
C PRO A 260 -15.60 -2.78 4.41
N LEU A 261 -16.12 -1.57 4.54
CA LEU A 261 -15.58 -0.56 5.45
C LEU A 261 -15.70 -0.97 6.93
N ASP A 262 -16.76 -1.67 7.33
CA ASP A 262 -16.91 -2.19 8.70
C ASP A 262 -15.90 -3.31 8.98
N ILE A 263 -15.57 -4.11 7.96
CA ILE A 263 -14.50 -5.12 8.04
C ILE A 263 -13.14 -4.43 8.24
N TYR A 264 -12.85 -3.38 7.47
CA TYR A 264 -11.64 -2.59 7.65
C TYR A 264 -11.53 -2.01 9.07
N LYS A 265 -12.60 -1.39 9.58
CA LYS A 265 -12.65 -0.86 10.94
C LYS A 265 -12.41 -1.93 12.00
N LYS A 266 -12.96 -3.14 11.79
CA LYS A 266 -12.74 -4.27 12.69
C LYS A 266 -11.29 -4.75 12.62
N LEU A 267 -10.75 -4.94 11.42
CA LEU A 267 -9.35 -5.33 11.20
C LEU A 267 -8.38 -4.34 11.88
N ARG A 268 -8.66 -3.04 11.76
CA ARG A 268 -7.89 -1.96 12.37
C ARG A 268 -7.75 -2.10 13.90
N ILE A 269 -8.77 -2.68 14.55
CA ILE A 269 -8.80 -2.90 16.00
C ILE A 269 -8.18 -4.26 16.35
N THR A 270 -8.50 -5.30 15.57
CA THR A 270 -8.11 -6.69 15.91
C THR A 270 -6.71 -7.06 15.45
N ASN A 271 -6.24 -6.46 14.36
CA ASN A 271 -4.90 -6.70 13.82
C ASN A 271 -4.24 -5.40 13.32
N PRO A 272 -3.98 -4.44 14.23
CA PRO A 272 -3.32 -3.20 13.87
C PRO A 272 -1.90 -3.47 13.36
N SER A 273 -1.52 -2.78 12.28
CA SER A 273 -0.24 -3.01 11.59
C SER A 273 0.38 -1.69 11.11
N PRO A 274 1.71 -1.66 10.86
CA PRO A 274 2.39 -0.48 10.31
C PRO A 274 1.85 -0.03 8.96
N PHE A 275 1.32 -0.96 8.16
CA PHE A 275 0.75 -0.71 6.84
C PHE A 275 -0.68 -1.23 6.76
N MET A 276 -1.62 -0.39 7.21
CA MET A 276 -3.06 -0.63 7.03
C MET A 276 -3.52 0.03 5.76
N PHE A 277 -4.36 -0.65 4.99
CA PHE A 277 -4.93 -0.09 3.77
C PHE A 277 -6.35 -0.59 3.51
N PHE A 278 -7.12 0.29 2.88
CA PHE A 278 -8.42 -0.01 2.31
C PHE A 278 -8.52 0.66 0.96
N PHE A 279 -8.83 -0.09 -0.09
CA PHE A 279 -9.19 0.42 -1.40
C PHE A 279 -10.66 0.09 -1.68
N ASN A 280 -11.45 1.10 -1.98
CA ASN A 280 -12.81 0.96 -2.48
C ASN A 280 -12.81 1.20 -3.99
N PHE A 281 -12.44 0.20 -4.77
CA PHE A 281 -12.62 0.24 -6.22
C PHE A 281 -14.11 0.13 -6.56
N ASP A 282 -14.48 0.44 -7.79
CA ASP A 282 -15.90 0.46 -8.18
C ASP A 282 -16.58 -0.92 -8.06
N ASP A 283 -15.86 -1.95 -8.46
CA ASP A 283 -16.33 -3.33 -8.64
C ASP A 283 -15.88 -4.29 -7.52
N PHE A 284 -14.82 -3.95 -6.79
CA PHE A 284 -14.30 -4.75 -5.68
C PHE A 284 -13.56 -3.88 -4.64
N GLN A 285 -13.28 -4.46 -3.48
CA GLN A 285 -12.50 -3.81 -2.43
C GLN A 285 -11.28 -4.63 -2.07
N ILE A 286 -10.18 -3.95 -1.68
CA ILE A 286 -9.00 -4.59 -1.10
C ILE A 286 -8.80 -4.03 0.31
N ILE A 287 -8.73 -4.94 1.29
CA ILE A 287 -8.58 -4.62 2.70
C ILE A 287 -7.37 -5.38 3.21
N GLY A 288 -6.45 -4.69 3.87
CA GLY A 288 -5.27 -5.37 4.37
C GLY A 288 -4.58 -4.69 5.53
N ALA A 289 -3.79 -5.51 6.21
CA ALA A 289 -2.88 -5.16 7.28
C ALA A 289 -1.56 -5.90 7.03
N SER A 290 -0.47 -5.16 6.85
CA SER A 290 0.85 -5.74 6.57
C SER A 290 1.90 -5.18 7.52
N PRO A 291 2.81 -6.00 8.04
CA PRO A 291 3.93 -5.54 8.85
C PRO A 291 5.13 -5.12 7.98
N GLU A 292 5.20 -5.55 6.73
CA GLU A 292 6.42 -5.58 5.92
C GLU A 292 6.31 -4.76 4.65
N ILE A 293 7.41 -4.14 4.24
CA ILE A 293 7.58 -3.52 2.92
C ILE A 293 8.21 -4.53 1.96
N LEU A 294 7.73 -4.62 0.74
CA LEU A 294 8.40 -5.39 -0.31
C LEU A 294 9.73 -4.73 -0.68
N VAL A 295 9.67 -3.48 -1.14
CA VAL A 295 10.83 -2.66 -1.46
C VAL A 295 10.45 -1.18 -1.34
N ARG A 296 11.40 -0.36 -0.92
CA ARG A 296 11.23 1.09 -0.84
C ARG A 296 12.35 1.81 -1.57
N LEU A 297 12.01 2.65 -2.54
CA LEU A 297 12.92 3.62 -3.13
C LEU A 297 12.58 5.02 -2.61
N ARG A 298 13.45 5.60 -1.80
CA ARG A 298 13.27 6.94 -1.24
C ARG A 298 14.61 7.68 -1.18
N ASP A 299 14.62 8.94 -1.64
CA ASP A 299 15.80 9.82 -1.61
C ASP A 299 17.07 9.17 -2.20
N GLY A 300 16.90 8.42 -3.30
CA GLY A 300 17.99 7.72 -3.97
C GLY A 300 18.50 6.46 -3.24
N LYS A 301 17.79 5.98 -2.24
CA LYS A 301 18.12 4.74 -1.50
C LYS A 301 17.06 3.67 -1.72
N ILE A 302 17.50 2.47 -2.07
CA ILE A 302 16.70 1.24 -2.04
C ILE A 302 16.76 0.70 -0.62
N THR A 303 15.63 0.26 -0.10
CA THR A 303 15.54 -0.39 1.21
C THR A 303 14.70 -1.65 1.09
N VAL A 304 15.20 -2.76 1.62
CA VAL A 304 14.48 -4.02 1.84
C VAL A 304 14.60 -4.34 3.32
N ARG A 305 13.51 -4.82 3.92
CA ARG A 305 13.48 -5.06 5.36
C ARG A 305 12.90 -6.44 5.66
N PRO A 306 13.73 -7.49 5.55
CA PRO A 306 13.29 -8.85 5.82
C PRO A 306 12.87 -9.02 7.28
N ILE A 307 11.76 -9.72 7.46
CA ILE A 307 11.16 -10.06 8.76
C ILE A 307 10.97 -11.58 8.79
N ALA A 308 11.60 -12.25 9.76
CA ALA A 308 11.42 -13.69 9.98
C ALA A 308 11.67 -14.03 11.44
N GLY A 309 11.33 -15.27 11.80
CA GLY A 309 11.36 -15.70 13.18
C GLY A 309 10.26 -15.07 14.02
N THR A 310 9.54 -15.88 14.79
CA THR A 310 8.36 -15.39 15.50
C THR A 310 8.26 -15.97 16.90
N ARG A 311 7.96 -15.12 17.88
CA ARG A 311 7.50 -15.52 19.21
C ARG A 311 6.29 -14.67 19.61
N PRO A 312 5.39 -15.22 20.46
CA PRO A 312 4.30 -14.44 21.02
C PRO A 312 4.82 -13.32 21.93
N ARG A 313 4.00 -12.33 22.18
CA ARG A 313 4.27 -11.34 23.22
C ARG A 313 4.05 -11.92 24.61
N GLY A 314 4.92 -11.60 25.52
CA GLY A 314 4.77 -11.96 26.93
C GLY A 314 3.65 -11.17 27.60
N LYS A 315 2.99 -11.77 28.59
CA LYS A 315 1.99 -11.09 29.44
C LYS A 315 2.65 -10.10 30.41
N THR A 316 3.91 -10.34 30.74
CA THR A 316 4.75 -9.48 31.59
C THR A 316 6.03 -9.11 30.86
N ALA A 317 6.71 -8.06 31.30
CA ALA A 317 8.01 -7.65 30.76
C ALA A 317 9.08 -8.77 30.88
N LYS A 318 9.04 -9.55 31.97
CA LYS A 318 9.95 -10.69 32.20
C LYS A 318 9.71 -11.81 31.20
N GLU A 319 8.47 -12.12 30.93
CA GLU A 319 8.08 -13.14 29.91
C GLU A 319 8.40 -12.68 28.49
N ASP A 320 8.19 -11.40 28.19
CA ASP A 320 8.56 -10.80 26.89
C ASP A 320 10.06 -10.90 26.63
N LEU A 321 10.90 -10.63 27.64
CA LEU A 321 12.35 -10.81 27.58
C LEU A 321 12.77 -12.29 27.48
N PHE A 322 12.03 -13.18 28.10
CA PHE A 322 12.25 -14.62 27.96
C PHE A 322 12.05 -15.06 26.50
N TYR A 323 10.93 -14.69 25.88
CA TYR A 323 10.64 -15.03 24.48
C TYR A 323 11.63 -14.40 23.50
N GLU A 324 12.10 -13.18 23.77
CA GLU A 324 13.15 -12.54 22.98
C GLU A 324 14.46 -13.36 23.02
N LYS A 325 14.90 -13.75 24.21
CA LYS A 325 16.12 -14.56 24.39
C LYS A 325 15.98 -15.94 23.76
N ASP A 326 14.80 -16.55 23.87
CA ASP A 326 14.48 -17.83 23.25
C ASP A 326 14.54 -17.73 21.72
N LEU A 327 13.93 -16.69 21.13
CA LEU A 327 13.94 -16.44 19.69
C LEU A 327 15.38 -16.27 19.17
N LEU A 328 16.21 -15.49 19.86
CA LEU A 328 17.60 -15.24 19.46
C LEU A 328 18.55 -16.42 19.68
N LYS A 329 18.12 -17.49 20.35
CA LYS A 329 18.87 -18.75 20.51
C LYS A 329 18.39 -19.86 19.56
N ASP A 330 17.24 -19.68 18.92
CA ASP A 330 16.67 -20.68 18.04
C ASP A 330 17.42 -20.71 16.71
N LYS A 331 18.21 -21.78 16.52
CA LYS A 331 19.06 -21.97 15.33
C LYS A 331 18.25 -22.01 14.04
N LYS A 332 17.04 -22.58 14.06
CA LYS A 332 16.17 -22.66 12.89
C LYS A 332 15.69 -21.27 12.49
N GLU A 333 15.15 -20.49 13.44
CA GLU A 333 14.64 -19.14 13.20
C GLU A 333 15.78 -18.20 12.73
N LEU A 334 16.98 -18.33 13.32
CA LEU A 334 18.16 -17.57 12.90
C LEU A 334 18.59 -17.93 11.47
N SER A 335 18.59 -19.23 11.12
CA SER A 335 18.96 -19.69 9.77
C SER A 335 17.95 -19.22 8.72
N GLU A 336 16.67 -19.27 9.02
CA GLU A 336 15.59 -18.74 8.15
C GLU A 336 15.76 -17.22 7.95
N HIS A 337 16.01 -16.49 9.03
CA HIS A 337 16.23 -15.04 8.94
C HIS A 337 17.48 -14.70 8.12
N LEU A 338 18.57 -15.45 8.28
CA LEU A 338 19.80 -15.26 7.49
C LEU A 338 19.54 -15.46 6.00
N MET A 339 18.77 -16.49 5.64
CA MET A 339 18.35 -16.75 4.25
C MET A 339 17.55 -15.57 3.67
N LEU A 340 16.59 -15.02 4.42
CA LEU A 340 15.81 -13.87 3.99
C LEU A 340 16.61 -12.57 3.95
N LEU A 341 17.58 -12.40 4.84
CA LEU A 341 18.53 -11.29 4.80
C LEU A 341 19.38 -11.33 3.53
N ASP A 342 19.83 -12.51 3.15
CA ASP A 342 20.63 -12.70 1.93
C ASP A 342 19.79 -12.45 0.67
N LEU A 343 18.53 -12.94 0.65
CA LEU A 343 17.57 -12.59 -0.39
C LEU A 343 17.38 -11.07 -0.48
N GLY A 344 17.19 -10.38 0.64
CA GLY A 344 17.03 -8.92 0.69
C GLY A 344 18.26 -8.16 0.16
N ARG A 345 19.48 -8.69 0.40
CA ARG A 345 20.71 -8.15 -0.19
C ARG A 345 20.73 -8.32 -1.71
N ASN A 346 20.36 -9.48 -2.20
CA ASN A 346 20.24 -9.76 -3.62
C ASN A 346 19.18 -8.86 -4.28
N ASP A 347 17.99 -8.75 -3.69
CA ASP A 347 16.90 -7.93 -4.22
C ASP A 347 17.29 -6.43 -4.29
N ALA A 348 17.85 -5.89 -3.22
CA ALA A 348 18.38 -4.53 -3.25
C ALA A 348 19.51 -4.38 -4.28
N GLY A 349 20.36 -5.41 -4.45
CA GLY A 349 21.49 -5.44 -5.38
C GLY A 349 21.08 -5.33 -6.84
N LYS A 350 19.97 -5.94 -7.24
CA LYS A 350 19.45 -5.92 -8.62
C LYS A 350 19.32 -4.50 -9.22
N VAL A 351 19.11 -3.50 -8.37
CA VAL A 351 18.83 -2.12 -8.81
C VAL A 351 19.69 -1.05 -8.11
N SER A 352 20.68 -1.48 -7.34
CA SER A 352 21.61 -0.58 -6.65
C SER A 352 22.93 -0.43 -7.43
N LYS A 353 23.70 0.59 -7.08
CA LYS A 353 25.09 0.71 -7.54
C LYS A 353 25.95 -0.42 -6.97
N ILE A 354 26.93 -0.86 -7.73
CA ILE A 354 27.91 -1.86 -7.28
C ILE A 354 28.57 -1.38 -5.98
N ASN A 355 28.81 -2.30 -5.05
CA ASN A 355 29.45 -2.07 -3.74
C ASN A 355 28.71 -1.08 -2.81
N SER A 356 27.44 -0.75 -3.08
CA SER A 356 26.65 0.17 -2.25
C SER A 356 25.76 -0.52 -1.22
N ILE A 357 25.61 -1.84 -1.28
CA ILE A 357 24.76 -2.58 -0.35
C ILE A 357 25.37 -2.59 1.05
N ARG A 358 24.52 -2.23 2.03
CA ARG A 358 24.87 -2.24 3.46
C ARG A 358 23.72 -2.85 4.26
N VAL A 359 24.04 -3.66 5.24
CA VAL A 359 23.13 -4.08 6.30
C VAL A 359 23.26 -3.06 7.42
N THR A 360 22.24 -2.26 7.66
CA THR A 360 22.27 -1.17 8.64
C THR A 360 21.72 -1.57 9.99
N GLU A 361 20.87 -2.59 10.02
CA GLU A 361 20.36 -3.26 11.20
C GLU A 361 20.38 -4.77 10.93
N SER A 362 20.83 -5.57 11.90
CA SER A 362 20.98 -7.01 11.74
C SER A 362 20.47 -7.75 12.96
N PHE A 363 19.54 -8.67 12.75
CA PHE A 363 18.96 -9.54 13.79
C PHE A 363 18.42 -8.78 15.01
N ILE A 364 17.79 -7.62 14.80
CA ILE A 364 17.14 -6.88 15.88
C ILE A 364 15.75 -7.43 16.15
N ILE A 365 15.28 -7.33 17.41
CA ILE A 365 13.91 -7.71 17.75
C ILE A 365 12.97 -6.53 17.65
N GLU A 366 11.95 -6.68 16.78
CA GLU A 366 10.80 -5.77 16.76
C GLU A 366 9.58 -6.39 17.41
N ARG A 367 8.96 -5.60 18.29
CA ARG A 367 7.77 -5.99 19.02
C ARG A 367 6.52 -5.39 18.39
N TYR A 368 5.64 -6.26 17.92
CA TYR A 368 4.32 -5.91 17.39
C TYR A 368 3.24 -6.13 18.46
N SER A 369 1.98 -5.95 18.09
CA SER A 369 0.86 -6.05 19.05
C SER A 369 0.70 -7.45 19.67
N HIS A 370 0.91 -8.52 18.89
CA HIS A 370 0.67 -9.91 19.28
C HIS A 370 1.91 -10.79 19.25
N VAL A 371 2.92 -10.40 18.48
CA VAL A 371 4.13 -11.16 18.25
C VAL A 371 5.36 -10.27 18.26
N MET A 372 6.54 -10.87 18.37
CA MET A 372 7.83 -10.26 18.10
C MET A 372 8.51 -11.02 16.95
N HIS A 373 9.32 -10.31 16.17
CA HIS A 373 10.05 -10.87 15.05
C HIS A 373 11.51 -10.46 15.07
N ILE A 374 12.36 -11.26 14.42
CA ILE A 374 13.71 -10.87 14.04
C ILE A 374 13.61 -10.04 12.77
N VAL A 375 14.26 -8.88 12.75
CA VAL A 375 14.23 -7.93 11.64
C VAL A 375 15.65 -7.51 11.29
N SER A 376 15.93 -7.39 10.00
CA SER A 376 17.15 -6.76 9.49
C SER A 376 16.79 -5.67 8.49
N ASN A 377 17.72 -4.73 8.25
CA ASN A 377 17.51 -3.64 7.30
C ASN A 377 18.66 -3.57 6.30
N VAL A 378 18.34 -3.73 5.03
CA VAL A 378 19.27 -3.67 3.91
C VAL A 378 19.04 -2.40 3.12
N VAL A 379 20.11 -1.66 2.85
CA VAL A 379 20.07 -0.40 2.09
C VAL A 379 21.08 -0.43 0.97
N GLY A 380 20.71 0.09 -0.21
CA GLY A 380 21.61 0.29 -1.34
C GLY A 380 21.40 1.65 -2.00
N GLU A 381 22.40 2.19 -2.68
CA GLU A 381 22.26 3.38 -3.48
C GLU A 381 21.62 3.04 -4.82
N TYR A 382 20.47 3.67 -5.11
CA TYR A 382 19.75 3.44 -6.37
C TYR A 382 20.59 3.78 -7.59
N ASN A 383 20.68 2.83 -8.52
CA ASN A 383 21.33 3.02 -9.80
C ASN A 383 20.32 3.56 -10.83
N LYS A 384 20.50 4.82 -11.22
CA LYS A 384 19.61 5.52 -12.18
C LYS A 384 19.57 4.91 -13.60
N LYS A 385 20.44 3.92 -13.90
CA LYS A 385 20.36 3.14 -15.15
C LYS A 385 19.11 2.25 -15.21
N PHE A 386 18.54 1.90 -14.07
CA PHE A 386 17.29 1.15 -13.98
C PHE A 386 16.09 2.10 -13.84
N SER A 387 14.93 1.68 -14.33
CA SER A 387 13.70 2.42 -14.11
C SER A 387 13.21 2.27 -12.66
N LYS A 388 12.38 3.19 -12.19
CA LYS A 388 11.77 3.09 -10.86
C LYS A 388 10.84 1.88 -10.76
N PHE A 389 10.21 1.48 -11.87
CA PHE A 389 9.38 0.29 -11.94
C PHE A 389 10.22 -0.98 -11.74
N LYS A 390 11.41 -1.07 -12.31
CA LYS A 390 12.35 -2.17 -12.01
C LYS A 390 12.71 -2.25 -10.54
N SER A 391 12.74 -1.12 -9.82
CA SER A 391 12.96 -1.13 -8.37
C SER A 391 11.82 -1.80 -7.60
N LEU A 392 10.57 -1.64 -8.05
CA LEU A 392 9.43 -2.39 -7.49
C LEU A 392 9.59 -3.90 -7.76
N LEU A 393 9.93 -4.26 -8.99
CA LEU A 393 10.07 -5.66 -9.42
C LEU A 393 11.29 -6.34 -8.78
N ALA A 394 12.28 -5.58 -8.29
CA ALA A 394 13.47 -6.15 -7.65
C ALA A 394 13.14 -7.00 -6.42
N GLY A 395 12.05 -6.69 -5.70
CA GLY A 395 11.56 -7.48 -4.58
C GLY A 395 10.74 -8.71 -4.97
N PHE A 396 10.57 -9.01 -6.26
CA PHE A 396 9.88 -10.21 -6.71
C PHE A 396 10.87 -11.33 -7.07
N PRO A 397 10.47 -12.59 -6.83
CA PRO A 397 9.36 -13.03 -5.98
C PRO A 397 9.59 -12.66 -4.52
N ALA A 398 8.52 -12.31 -3.80
CA ALA A 398 8.63 -12.00 -2.37
C ALA A 398 9.12 -13.23 -1.59
N GLY A 399 10.06 -13.02 -0.66
CA GLY A 399 10.57 -14.09 0.21
C GLY A 399 9.54 -14.56 1.24
N THR A 400 8.64 -13.65 1.62
CA THR A 400 7.50 -13.92 2.50
C THR A 400 6.22 -13.48 1.82
N VAL A 401 5.11 -14.15 2.13
CA VAL A 401 3.78 -13.83 1.60
C VAL A 401 2.74 -13.83 2.73
N SER A 402 1.57 -13.25 2.47
CA SER A 402 0.48 -13.19 3.43
C SER A 402 0.06 -14.60 3.88
N GLY A 403 -0.04 -14.80 5.18
CA GLY A 403 -0.42 -16.08 5.77
C GLY A 403 0.72 -17.11 5.89
N ALA A 404 1.94 -16.72 5.58
CA ALA A 404 3.11 -17.54 5.79
C ALA A 404 3.53 -17.57 7.27
#